data_f1a50f706e57c7875c720c1f2d24b841
#
_entry.id   f1a50f706e57c7875c720c1f2d24b841
#
_cell.length_a   1.000
_cell.length_b   1.000
_cell.length_c   1.000
_cell.angle_alpha   90.00
_cell.angle_beta   90.00
_cell.angle_gamma   90.00
#
_symmetry.space_group_name_H-M   'P 1'
#
loop_
_entity.id
_entity.type
_entity.pdbx_description
1 polymer ?
#
loop_
_entity_poly.entity_id
_entity_poly.type
_entity_poly.pdbx_seq_one_letter_code
_entity_poly.pdbx_strand_id
1 'polypeptide(L)'
;ATEHVKIRIPKTKGGRTEIEDYYAADVKERYEVTPTEFIDVKALMGDTADNIPGVPGVGEKTATKIIVEYGSLENAYAHVEELKPPRASKNLKEFWEQAKLSKVLATIDTHAELEFSLEDAKHGNMFTKEAYTWFQKLQFKNLLGKFDVEAAENEVEKAFREVTEQEEIERIFSEAKKAECVGAA
;
A
#
# COMPACT_ATOMS: atom_id res chain seq x y z
N ALA A 1 -9.61 -3.38 11.36
CA ALA A 1 -8.77 -4.19 12.27
C ALA A 1 -9.63 -5.13 13.10
N THR A 2 -9.14 -6.34 13.38
CA THR A 2 -9.75 -7.31 14.28
C THR A 2 -8.66 -7.85 15.20
N GLU A 3 -8.97 -8.87 16.02
CA GLU A 3 -7.93 -9.60 16.78
C GLU A 3 -6.99 -10.43 15.88
N HIS A 4 -7.43 -10.76 14.66
CA HIS A 4 -6.67 -11.56 13.69
C HIS A 4 -6.18 -10.76 12.49
N VAL A 5 -6.72 -9.57 12.26
CA VAL A 5 -6.38 -8.70 11.13
C VAL A 5 -5.83 -7.38 11.63
N LYS A 6 -4.57 -7.11 11.33
CA LYS A 6 -3.92 -5.83 11.65
C LYS A 6 -3.87 -4.90 10.45
N ILE A 7 -3.90 -3.62 10.72
CA ILE A 7 -3.61 -2.56 9.76
C ILE A 7 -2.15 -2.14 9.96
N ARG A 8 -1.35 -2.18 8.91
CA ARG A 8 0.05 -1.78 8.93
C ARG A 8 0.22 -0.45 8.19
N ILE A 9 0.70 0.55 8.92
CA ILE A 9 0.84 1.92 8.39
C ILE A 9 2.32 2.30 8.41
N PRO A 10 2.97 2.52 7.24
CA PRO A 10 4.29 3.11 7.18
C PRO A 10 4.19 4.62 7.45
N LYS A 11 4.96 5.10 8.41
CA LYS A 11 5.08 6.53 8.73
C LYS A 11 6.51 7.00 8.53
N THR A 12 6.68 7.99 7.66
CA THR A 12 8.01 8.60 7.44
C THR A 12 8.14 9.85 8.30
N LYS A 13 9.10 9.84 9.23
CA LYS A 13 9.42 10.96 10.09
C LYS A 13 10.93 11.16 10.10
N GLY A 14 11.38 12.37 9.77
CA GLY A 14 12.80 12.70 9.80
C GLY A 14 13.68 11.85 8.87
N GLY A 15 13.13 11.43 7.70
CA GLY A 15 13.85 10.59 6.73
C GLY A 15 13.94 9.09 7.08
N ARG A 16 13.33 8.68 8.20
CA ARG A 16 13.20 7.26 8.58
C ARG A 16 11.74 6.83 8.46
N THR A 17 11.52 5.64 7.91
CA THR A 17 10.19 5.04 7.85
C THR A 17 10.05 4.06 9.00
N GLU A 18 9.10 4.35 9.88
CA GLU A 18 8.68 3.46 10.97
C GLU A 18 7.37 2.78 10.56
N ILE A 19 7.19 1.54 10.98
CA ILE A 19 5.98 0.78 10.70
C ILE A 19 5.18 0.70 12.00
N GLU A 20 3.94 1.18 11.95
CA GLU A 20 2.98 1.02 13.04
C GLU A 20 1.97 -0.07 12.67
N ASP A 21 1.78 -1.03 13.56
CA ASP A 21 0.78 -2.10 13.42
C ASP A 21 -0.36 -1.83 14.40
N TYR A 22 -1.61 -1.94 13.91
CA TYR A 22 -2.82 -1.71 14.69
C TYR A 22 -3.75 -2.93 14.60
N TYR A 23 -3.92 -3.66 15.70
CA TYR A 23 -5.03 -4.56 15.93
C TYR A 23 -6.23 -3.79 16.50
N ALA A 24 -7.34 -4.46 16.75
CA ALA A 24 -8.54 -3.81 17.30
C ALA A 24 -8.28 -3.14 18.67
N ALA A 25 -7.46 -3.77 19.52
CA ALA A 25 -7.07 -3.22 20.81
C ALA A 25 -6.26 -1.92 20.68
N ASP A 26 -5.30 -1.90 19.74
CA ASP A 26 -4.44 -0.74 19.50
C ASP A 26 -5.26 0.45 18.93
N VAL A 27 -6.26 0.16 18.09
CA VAL A 27 -7.20 1.19 17.61
C VAL A 27 -7.95 1.81 18.78
N LYS A 28 -8.47 0.97 19.70
CA LYS A 28 -9.20 1.44 20.88
C LYS A 28 -8.30 2.24 21.83
N GLU A 29 -7.07 1.79 22.04
CA GLU A 29 -6.11 2.52 22.88
C GLU A 29 -5.77 3.90 22.29
N ARG A 30 -5.57 3.96 20.96
CA ARG A 30 -5.15 5.19 20.32
C ARG A 30 -6.26 6.19 20.06
N TYR A 31 -7.42 5.71 19.64
CA TYR A 31 -8.54 6.54 19.18
C TYR A 31 -9.73 6.55 20.15
N GLU A 32 -9.63 5.86 21.27
CA GLU A 32 -10.68 5.73 22.31
C GLU A 32 -11.97 5.05 21.82
N VAL A 33 -12.01 4.59 20.57
CA VAL A 33 -13.14 3.93 19.92
C VAL A 33 -12.74 2.57 19.33
N THR A 34 -13.68 1.68 19.16
CA THR A 34 -13.49 0.41 18.46
C THR A 34 -13.31 0.64 16.95
N PRO A 35 -12.75 -0.31 16.18
CA PRO A 35 -12.68 -0.20 14.73
C PRO A 35 -14.03 0.04 14.05
N THR A 36 -15.11 -0.48 14.57
CA THR A 36 -16.48 -0.26 14.04
C THR A 36 -16.95 1.17 14.34
N GLU A 37 -16.79 1.65 15.56
CA GLU A 37 -17.10 3.02 15.95
C GLU A 37 -16.23 4.06 15.20
N PHE A 38 -15.02 3.66 14.79
CA PHE A 38 -14.14 4.52 14.00
C PHE A 38 -14.71 4.88 12.63
N ILE A 39 -15.61 4.05 12.07
CA ILE A 39 -16.37 4.39 10.86
C ILE A 39 -17.23 5.63 11.11
N ASP A 40 -17.89 5.70 12.26
CA ASP A 40 -18.71 6.85 12.65
C ASP A 40 -17.88 8.10 12.92
N VAL A 41 -16.68 7.93 13.49
CA VAL A 41 -15.71 9.05 13.61
C VAL A 41 -15.36 9.58 12.23
N LYS A 42 -15.07 8.70 11.26
CA LYS A 42 -14.80 9.09 9.86
C LYS A 42 -16.00 9.73 9.18
N ALA A 43 -17.21 9.24 9.46
CA ALA A 43 -18.44 9.84 8.94
C ALA A 43 -18.63 11.30 9.41
N LEU A 44 -18.22 11.60 10.65
CA LEU A 44 -18.30 12.95 11.22
C LEU A 44 -17.16 13.84 10.73
N MET A 45 -15.91 13.39 10.82
CA MET A 45 -14.76 14.23 10.50
C MET A 45 -14.44 14.33 9.00
N GLY A 46 -14.92 13.37 8.21
CA GLY A 46 -14.55 13.21 6.81
C GLY A 46 -13.14 12.61 6.62
N ASP A 47 -12.77 12.44 5.36
CA ASP A 47 -11.42 12.07 4.95
C ASP A 47 -11.08 12.73 3.61
N THR A 48 -10.17 13.67 3.63
CA THR A 48 -9.77 14.41 2.42
C THR A 48 -9.00 13.56 1.42
N ALA A 49 -8.30 12.51 1.88
CA ALA A 49 -7.57 11.61 0.99
C ALA A 49 -8.54 10.77 0.14
N ASP A 50 -9.66 10.35 0.73
CA ASP A 50 -10.69 9.54 0.09
C ASP A 50 -11.89 10.37 -0.41
N ASN A 51 -11.80 11.70 -0.32
CA ASN A 51 -12.86 12.64 -0.69
C ASN A 51 -14.19 12.37 0.06
N ILE A 52 -14.11 11.93 1.31
CA ILE A 52 -15.27 11.77 2.19
C ILE A 52 -15.55 13.12 2.86
N PRO A 53 -16.74 13.72 2.64
CA PRO A 53 -16.98 15.12 3.03
C PRO A 53 -17.07 15.34 4.54
N GLY A 54 -17.59 14.39 5.30
CA GLY A 54 -17.83 14.57 6.74
C GLY A 54 -18.85 15.69 7.06
N VAL A 55 -18.81 16.15 8.31
CA VAL A 55 -19.63 17.28 8.80
C VAL A 55 -18.76 18.51 8.90
N PRO A 56 -19.08 19.61 8.20
CA PRO A 56 -18.27 20.84 8.24
C PRO A 56 -17.96 21.33 9.65
N GLY A 57 -16.69 21.56 9.95
CA GLY A 57 -16.25 22.06 11.25
C GLY A 57 -16.23 21.05 12.39
N VAL A 58 -16.46 19.77 12.09
CA VAL A 58 -16.26 18.64 13.01
C VAL A 58 -14.94 17.94 12.64
N GLY A 59 -13.89 18.18 13.41
CA GLY A 59 -12.60 17.52 13.24
C GLY A 59 -12.47 16.27 14.13
N GLU A 60 -11.36 15.53 13.96
CA GLU A 60 -11.08 14.25 14.65
C GLU A 60 -11.39 14.30 16.15
N LYS A 61 -10.85 15.27 16.90
CA LYS A 61 -11.05 15.36 18.34
C LYS A 61 -12.51 15.52 18.74
N THR A 62 -13.30 16.27 17.97
CA THR A 62 -14.71 16.47 18.24
C THR A 62 -15.52 15.25 17.86
N ALA A 63 -15.24 14.66 16.70
CA ALA A 63 -15.87 13.43 16.23
C ALA A 63 -15.64 12.28 17.21
N THR A 64 -14.39 12.06 17.64
CA THR A 64 -14.06 11.03 18.64
C THR A 64 -14.84 11.19 19.93
N LYS A 65 -14.86 12.42 20.49
CA LYS A 65 -15.63 12.68 21.72
C LYS A 65 -17.12 12.39 21.56
N ILE A 66 -17.72 12.78 20.45
CA ILE A 66 -19.12 12.50 20.16
C ILE A 66 -19.37 11.00 20.13
N ILE A 67 -18.52 10.22 19.42
CA ILE A 67 -18.71 8.78 19.30
C ILE A 67 -18.42 8.04 20.61
N VAL A 68 -17.43 8.47 21.37
CA VAL A 68 -17.17 7.92 22.71
C VAL A 68 -18.38 8.15 23.64
N GLU A 69 -19.05 9.30 23.55
CA GLU A 69 -20.19 9.64 24.41
C GLU A 69 -21.49 8.96 23.95
N TYR A 70 -21.76 8.91 22.64
CA TYR A 70 -23.02 8.43 22.08
C TYR A 70 -22.95 7.05 21.41
N GLY A 71 -21.78 6.49 21.20
CA GLY A 71 -21.55 5.15 20.66
C GLY A 71 -21.74 5.02 19.14
N SER A 72 -22.57 5.85 18.52
CA SER A 72 -22.81 5.83 17.07
C SER A 72 -23.25 7.19 16.52
N LEU A 73 -23.11 7.36 15.19
CA LEU A 73 -23.57 8.55 14.47
C LEU A 73 -25.07 8.77 14.64
N GLU A 74 -25.85 7.70 14.54
CA GLU A 74 -27.32 7.75 14.65
C GLU A 74 -27.78 8.16 16.03
N ASN A 75 -27.14 7.60 17.08
CA ASN A 75 -27.45 7.96 18.46
C ASN A 75 -27.03 9.38 18.79
N ALA A 76 -25.88 9.82 18.27
CA ALA A 76 -25.44 11.20 18.38
C ALA A 76 -26.45 12.18 17.73
N TYR A 77 -27.01 11.80 16.56
CA TYR A 77 -28.05 12.60 15.92
C TYR A 77 -29.37 12.62 16.70
N ALA A 78 -29.76 11.50 17.30
CA ALA A 78 -30.97 11.45 18.16
C ALA A 78 -30.85 12.40 19.38
N HIS A 79 -29.63 12.65 19.87
CA HIS A 79 -29.35 13.55 20.99
C HIS A 79 -28.66 14.85 20.52
N VAL A 80 -28.91 15.25 19.27
CA VAL A 80 -28.17 16.34 18.63
C VAL A 80 -28.27 17.67 19.37
N GLU A 81 -29.35 17.92 20.11
CA GLU A 81 -29.53 19.14 20.93
C GLU A 81 -28.56 19.22 22.11
N GLU A 82 -28.10 18.08 22.59
CA GLU A 82 -27.21 17.96 23.76
C GLU A 82 -25.74 17.98 23.38
N LEU A 83 -25.42 17.85 22.07
CA LEU A 83 -24.05 17.76 21.56
C LEU A 83 -23.22 19.00 21.88
N LYS A 84 -22.00 18.75 22.27
CA LYS A 84 -20.98 19.79 22.48
C LYS A 84 -19.82 19.61 21.49
N PRO A 85 -19.28 20.69 20.92
CA PRO A 85 -19.70 22.09 21.08
C PRO A 85 -21.00 22.42 20.31
N PRO A 86 -21.70 23.50 20.61
CA PRO A 86 -22.96 23.87 19.92
C PRO A 86 -22.85 23.98 18.40
N ARG A 87 -21.67 24.31 17.90
CA ARG A 87 -21.40 24.34 16.46
C ARG A 87 -21.50 22.94 15.84
N ALA A 88 -21.03 21.91 16.53
CA ALA A 88 -21.14 20.53 16.06
C ALA A 88 -22.62 20.08 16.00
N SER A 89 -23.40 20.40 17.04
CA SER A 89 -24.85 20.16 17.06
C SER A 89 -25.54 20.81 15.86
N LYS A 90 -25.33 22.10 15.65
CA LYS A 90 -25.93 22.83 14.54
C LYS A 90 -25.55 22.21 13.19
N ASN A 91 -24.24 21.97 13.00
CA ASN A 91 -23.75 21.48 11.72
C ASN A 91 -24.16 20.01 11.47
N LEU A 92 -24.22 19.16 12.50
CA LEU A 92 -24.71 17.79 12.33
C LEU A 92 -26.19 17.76 11.92
N LYS A 93 -27.04 18.69 12.42
CA LYS A 93 -28.41 18.83 11.96
C LYS A 93 -28.50 19.27 10.51
N GLU A 94 -27.75 20.30 10.15
CA GLU A 94 -27.75 20.88 8.81
C GLU A 94 -27.21 19.90 7.75
N PHE A 95 -26.16 19.16 8.09
CA PHE A 95 -25.46 18.26 7.17
C PHE A 95 -25.70 16.78 7.47
N TRP A 96 -26.86 16.44 8.04
CA TRP A 96 -27.20 15.05 8.38
C TRP A 96 -27.13 14.07 7.21
N GLU A 97 -27.69 14.45 6.05
CA GLU A 97 -27.63 13.59 4.85
C GLU A 97 -26.21 13.37 4.38
N GLN A 98 -25.36 14.39 4.49
CA GLN A 98 -23.95 14.31 4.16
C GLN A 98 -23.19 13.40 5.14
N ALA A 99 -23.52 13.47 6.43
CA ALA A 99 -22.93 12.56 7.44
C ALA A 99 -23.31 11.09 7.17
N LYS A 100 -24.57 10.81 6.81
CA LYS A 100 -24.99 9.46 6.41
C LYS A 100 -24.26 8.97 5.16
N LEU A 101 -24.15 9.81 4.14
CA LEU A 101 -23.37 9.49 2.94
C LEU A 101 -21.90 9.20 3.30
N SER A 102 -21.30 10.03 4.15
CA SER A 102 -19.93 9.85 4.62
C SER A 102 -19.75 8.53 5.36
N LYS A 103 -20.74 8.09 6.15
CA LYS A 103 -20.73 6.77 6.80
C LYS A 103 -20.73 5.63 5.79
N VAL A 104 -21.57 5.72 4.77
CA VAL A 104 -21.62 4.72 3.68
C VAL A 104 -20.24 4.64 2.98
N LEU A 105 -19.66 5.79 2.63
CA LEU A 105 -18.37 5.85 1.95
C LEU A 105 -17.21 5.36 2.83
N ALA A 106 -17.27 5.58 4.14
CA ALA A 106 -16.25 5.11 5.09
C ALA A 106 -16.38 3.62 5.43
N THR A 107 -17.51 2.99 5.10
CA THR A 107 -17.76 1.58 5.39
C THR A 107 -17.23 0.71 4.25
N ILE A 108 -16.30 -0.18 4.58
CA ILE A 108 -15.74 -1.12 3.60
C ILE A 108 -16.82 -2.16 3.24
N ASP A 109 -17.05 -2.33 1.94
CA ASP A 109 -17.88 -3.42 1.43
C ASP A 109 -17.12 -4.76 1.55
N THR A 110 -17.56 -5.58 2.50
CA THR A 110 -16.98 -6.91 2.75
C THR A 110 -17.60 -8.00 1.88
N HIS A 111 -18.58 -7.67 1.04
CA HIS A 111 -19.30 -8.60 0.16
C HIS A 111 -19.05 -8.31 -1.32
N ALA A 112 -18.03 -7.50 -1.62
CA ALA A 112 -17.62 -7.27 -3.00
C ALA A 112 -17.31 -8.60 -3.70
N GLU A 113 -17.90 -8.80 -4.87
CA GLU A 113 -17.66 -10.00 -5.68
C GLU A 113 -16.23 -9.99 -6.22
N LEU A 114 -15.45 -11.00 -5.86
CA LEU A 114 -14.07 -11.17 -6.28
C LEU A 114 -13.93 -12.50 -7.03
N GLU A 115 -13.44 -12.43 -8.26
CA GLU A 115 -13.16 -13.61 -9.09
C GLU A 115 -11.79 -14.23 -8.76
N PHE A 116 -11.50 -14.45 -7.46
CA PHE A 116 -10.27 -15.14 -7.06
C PHE A 116 -10.48 -15.90 -5.75
N SER A 117 -9.65 -16.92 -5.52
CA SER A 117 -9.62 -17.69 -4.28
C SER A 117 -8.36 -17.37 -3.45
N LEU A 118 -8.39 -17.71 -2.15
CA LEU A 118 -7.20 -17.58 -1.30
C LEU A 118 -6.04 -18.47 -1.78
N GLU A 119 -6.34 -19.57 -2.49
CA GLU A 119 -5.32 -20.42 -3.07
C GLU A 119 -4.55 -19.69 -4.19
N ASP A 120 -5.24 -18.89 -5.00
CA ASP A 120 -4.62 -18.08 -6.06
C ASP A 120 -3.72 -16.98 -5.49
N ALA A 121 -3.97 -16.57 -4.23
CA ALA A 121 -3.16 -15.57 -3.53
C ALA A 121 -1.91 -16.15 -2.85
N LYS A 122 -1.66 -17.46 -2.93
CA LYS A 122 -0.45 -18.07 -2.38
C LYS A 122 0.79 -17.57 -3.11
N HIS A 123 1.75 -17.10 -2.36
CA HIS A 123 3.05 -16.71 -2.90
C HIS A 123 3.83 -17.93 -3.37
N GLY A 124 4.17 -17.95 -4.66
CA GLY A 124 5.20 -18.82 -5.21
C GLY A 124 6.60 -18.19 -5.09
N ASN A 125 7.58 -18.77 -5.77
CA ASN A 125 8.89 -18.16 -5.92
C ASN A 125 8.77 -16.94 -6.85
N MET A 126 8.99 -15.74 -6.30
CA MET A 126 8.95 -14.48 -7.06
C MET A 126 10.24 -14.24 -7.88
N PHE A 127 11.31 -14.96 -7.57
CA PHE A 127 12.62 -14.80 -8.20
C PHE A 127 12.80 -15.78 -9.34
N THR A 128 11.93 -15.69 -10.38
CA THR A 128 11.98 -16.52 -11.57
C THR A 128 12.91 -15.94 -12.64
N LYS A 129 13.30 -16.73 -13.64
CA LYS A 129 14.10 -16.25 -14.78
C LYS A 129 13.42 -15.13 -15.56
N GLU A 130 12.09 -15.22 -15.71
CA GLU A 130 11.30 -14.17 -16.36
C GLU A 130 11.32 -12.87 -15.56
N ALA A 131 11.15 -12.96 -14.24
CA ALA A 131 11.24 -11.79 -13.34
C ALA A 131 12.64 -11.15 -13.42
N TYR A 132 13.70 -11.96 -13.44
CA TYR A 132 15.07 -11.46 -13.61
C TYR A 132 15.22 -10.66 -14.91
N THR A 133 14.76 -11.23 -16.03
CA THR A 133 14.81 -10.57 -17.34
C THR A 133 14.06 -9.23 -17.35
N TRP A 134 12.89 -9.17 -16.73
CA TRP A 134 12.14 -7.94 -16.59
C TRP A 134 12.85 -6.90 -15.72
N PHE A 135 13.44 -7.34 -14.60
CA PHE A 135 14.17 -6.44 -13.71
C PHE A 135 15.44 -5.87 -14.37
N GLN A 136 16.10 -6.66 -15.22
CA GLN A 136 17.20 -6.15 -16.07
C GLN A 136 16.70 -5.08 -17.05
N LYS A 137 15.63 -5.36 -17.80
CA LYS A 137 15.04 -4.41 -18.75
C LYS A 137 14.59 -3.11 -18.08
N LEU A 138 14.01 -3.20 -16.87
CA LEU A 138 13.56 -2.06 -16.08
C LEU A 138 14.67 -1.40 -15.26
N GLN A 139 15.90 -1.91 -15.34
CA GLN A 139 17.08 -1.41 -14.62
C GLN A 139 16.91 -1.37 -13.09
N PHE A 140 16.21 -2.33 -12.51
CA PHE A 140 16.03 -2.46 -11.06
C PHE A 140 17.26 -3.08 -10.37
N LYS A 141 18.40 -2.38 -10.44
CA LYS A 141 19.72 -2.87 -10.00
C LYS A 141 19.71 -3.45 -8.58
N ASN A 142 19.04 -2.80 -7.64
CA ASN A 142 18.99 -3.25 -6.23
C ASN A 142 18.18 -4.54 -6.03
N LEU A 143 17.30 -4.88 -6.96
CA LEU A 143 16.47 -6.08 -6.88
C LEU A 143 17.16 -7.27 -7.56
N LEU A 144 18.02 -7.03 -8.56
CA LEU A 144 18.77 -8.09 -9.25
C LEU A 144 19.66 -8.89 -8.29
N GLY A 145 20.25 -8.25 -7.28
CA GLY A 145 21.06 -8.91 -6.25
C GLY A 145 20.28 -9.85 -5.30
N LYS A 146 18.95 -9.92 -5.42
CA LYS A 146 18.10 -10.83 -4.63
C LYS A 146 17.82 -12.16 -5.35
N PHE A 147 18.19 -12.26 -6.61
CA PHE A 147 18.09 -13.50 -7.36
C PHE A 147 19.32 -14.36 -7.08
N ASP A 148 19.12 -15.67 -6.85
CA ASP A 148 20.22 -16.61 -6.78
C ASP A 148 20.91 -16.67 -8.14
N VAL A 149 22.22 -16.54 -8.14
CA VAL A 149 23.04 -16.39 -9.37
C VAL A 149 22.94 -17.62 -10.29
N GLU A 150 22.62 -18.80 -9.74
CA GLU A 150 22.38 -20.01 -10.55
C GLU A 150 21.14 -19.90 -11.49
N ALA A 151 20.19 -19.01 -11.18
CA ALA A 151 19.04 -18.77 -12.06
C ALA A 151 19.34 -17.84 -13.24
N ALA A 152 20.45 -17.14 -13.19
CA ALA A 152 20.90 -16.17 -14.18
C ALA A 152 22.18 -16.67 -14.88
N GLU A 153 22.11 -17.82 -15.55
CA GLU A 153 23.14 -18.14 -16.53
C GLU A 153 23.15 -17.00 -17.56
N ASN A 154 24.17 -16.21 -17.48
CA ASN A 154 24.37 -15.07 -18.37
C ASN A 154 24.59 -15.65 -19.79
N GLU A 155 23.60 -15.56 -20.67
CA GLU A 155 23.73 -16.03 -22.05
C GLU A 155 24.92 -15.35 -22.76
N VAL A 156 25.30 -14.17 -22.27
CA VAL A 156 26.49 -13.45 -22.76
C VAL A 156 27.76 -14.20 -22.37
N GLU A 157 27.88 -14.71 -21.12
CA GLU A 157 29.04 -15.49 -20.71
C GLU A 157 29.18 -16.81 -21.48
N LYS A 158 28.06 -17.42 -21.89
CA LYS A 158 28.07 -18.60 -22.75
C LYS A 158 28.57 -18.32 -24.17
N ALA A 159 28.48 -17.07 -24.60
CA ALA A 159 28.98 -16.63 -25.91
C ALA A 159 30.48 -16.33 -25.90
N PHE A 160 31.11 -16.20 -24.71
CA PHE A 160 32.54 -16.04 -24.60
C PHE A 160 33.22 -17.40 -24.47
N ARG A 161 34.30 -17.57 -25.20
CA ARG A 161 35.19 -18.72 -25.09
C ARG A 161 36.63 -18.26 -25.04
N GLU A 162 37.43 -18.90 -24.23
CA GLU A 162 38.86 -18.70 -24.23
C GLU A 162 39.46 -19.39 -25.46
N VAL A 163 40.30 -18.68 -26.19
CA VAL A 163 41.02 -19.22 -27.35
C VAL A 163 42.50 -19.20 -27.07
N THR A 164 43.10 -20.39 -26.97
CA THR A 164 44.49 -20.56 -26.60
C THR A 164 45.35 -21.05 -27.78
N GLU A 165 44.72 -21.60 -28.84
CA GLU A 165 45.42 -22.13 -29.97
C GLU A 165 45.90 -21.01 -30.92
N GLN A 166 47.20 -21.00 -31.22
CA GLN A 166 47.84 -19.94 -32.00
C GLN A 166 47.22 -19.75 -33.38
N GLU A 167 46.91 -20.87 -34.07
CA GLU A 167 46.29 -20.80 -35.40
C GLU A 167 44.89 -20.18 -35.39
N GLU A 168 44.11 -20.46 -34.34
CA GLU A 168 42.78 -19.86 -34.18
C GLU A 168 42.85 -18.39 -33.82
N ILE A 169 43.79 -18.00 -33.00
CA ILE A 169 44.06 -16.59 -32.66
C ILE A 169 44.39 -15.83 -33.94
N GLU A 170 45.30 -16.31 -34.80
CA GLU A 170 45.68 -15.67 -36.04
C GLU A 170 44.51 -15.56 -37.04
N ARG A 171 43.64 -16.57 -37.06
CA ARG A 171 42.41 -16.54 -37.86
C ARG A 171 41.49 -15.42 -37.41
N ILE A 172 41.20 -15.33 -36.08
CA ILE A 172 40.31 -14.31 -35.52
C ILE A 172 40.85 -12.91 -35.83
N PHE A 173 42.15 -12.65 -35.66
CA PHE A 173 42.77 -11.37 -36.00
C PHE A 173 42.71 -11.06 -37.50
N SER A 174 42.84 -12.07 -38.35
CA SER A 174 42.69 -11.91 -39.78
C SER A 174 41.27 -11.56 -40.20
N GLU A 175 40.26 -12.16 -39.54
CA GLU A 175 38.85 -11.83 -39.76
C GLU A 175 38.52 -10.41 -39.24
N ALA A 176 39.00 -10.08 -38.03
CA ALA A 176 38.81 -8.77 -37.44
C ALA A 176 39.37 -7.62 -38.30
N LYS A 177 40.49 -7.83 -38.98
CA LYS A 177 41.06 -6.85 -39.89
C LYS A 177 40.21 -6.57 -41.13
N LYS A 178 39.27 -7.47 -41.47
CA LYS A 178 38.36 -7.34 -42.61
C LYS A 178 36.99 -6.78 -42.19
N ALA A 179 36.71 -6.69 -40.92
CA ALA A 179 35.44 -6.20 -40.38
C ALA A 179 35.40 -4.68 -40.37
N GLU A 180 34.23 -4.10 -40.66
CA GLU A 180 34.01 -2.65 -40.59
C GLU A 180 34.11 -2.07 -39.17
N CYS A 181 33.80 -2.90 -38.14
CA CYS A 181 33.85 -2.53 -36.74
C CYS A 181 34.28 -3.73 -35.90
N VAL A 182 35.19 -3.51 -34.97
CA VAL A 182 35.61 -4.51 -33.96
C VAL A 182 35.54 -3.87 -32.58
N GLY A 183 34.81 -4.50 -31.65
CA GLY A 183 34.81 -4.14 -30.24
C GLY A 183 35.94 -4.86 -29.51
N ALA A 184 36.67 -4.14 -28.68
CA ALA A 184 37.59 -4.72 -27.70
C ALA A 184 37.23 -4.23 -26.32
N ALA A 185 37.20 -5.12 -25.31
CA ALA A 185 36.89 -4.84 -23.92
C ALA A 185 38.05 -5.28 -23.02
#